data_e510fb2936611e5c4298f6deed7c1f1d
#
_entry.id   e510fb2936611e5c4298f6deed7c1f1d
#
_cell.length_a   1.000
_cell.length_b   1.000
_cell.length_c   1.000
_cell.angle_alpha   90.00
_cell.angle_beta   90.00
_cell.angle_gamma   90.00
#
_symmetry.space_group_name_H-M   'P 1'
#
loop_
_entity.id
_entity.type
_entity.pdbx_description
1 polymer ?
#
loop_
_entity_poly.entity_id
_entity_poly.type
_entity_poly.pdbx_seq_one_letter_code
_entity_poly.pdbx_strand_id
1 'polypeptide(L)'
;MPARIIFLALLALSAAACAGVQPISPGAPRRKQPLYPVVLADKPQRTEAVSTAWAQLINQQGISGKPAVTLQPVTATIRSLPDNVAGHLYLPKVGTPAQMSEEETRESLRRFLNEWKALLGAESPQLSLVNETTNADGTKTVFYEQRPFGYPLRGEYGKVDIRFAPDRRVLELSSTAIPDSERIQAALTAAQPVVKAEEIPTKLVGRALNYSDSSGQHTYTITSSTQLTVQQLVIYPRLISNESATLEFHLAWEINLTNAPVKVIYLDALQDEVIAVL
;
A
#
# COMPACT_ATOMS: atom_id res chain seq x y z
N MET A 1 -50.92 62.19 -6.66
CA MET A 1 -50.04 60.98 -6.90
C MET A 1 -48.65 61.13 -6.35
N PRO A 2 -48.38 61.70 -5.18
CA PRO A 2 -47.03 61.70 -4.63
C PRO A 2 -46.77 60.60 -3.52
N ALA A 3 -47.82 59.95 -3.00
CA ALA A 3 -47.65 59.01 -1.88
C ALA A 3 -47.08 57.66 -2.29
N ARG A 4 -47.07 57.21 -3.53
CA ARG A 4 -46.55 55.95 -4.03
C ARG A 4 -45.05 55.91 -4.25
N ILE A 5 -44.42 57.06 -4.48
CA ILE A 5 -42.97 57.17 -4.70
C ILE A 5 -42.19 57.12 -3.41
N ILE A 6 -42.73 57.62 -2.31
CA ILE A 6 -42.08 57.60 -0.98
C ILE A 6 -42.04 56.18 -0.43
N PHE A 7 -43.01 55.31 -0.72
CA PHE A 7 -43.05 53.94 -0.24
C PHE A 7 -42.02 53.04 -0.95
N LEU A 8 -41.71 53.31 -2.21
CA LEU A 8 -40.68 52.58 -2.96
C LEU A 8 -39.25 52.97 -2.55
N ALA A 9 -39.04 54.20 -2.12
CA ALA A 9 -37.74 54.66 -1.64
C ALA A 9 -37.42 54.11 -0.23
N LEU A 10 -38.40 53.88 0.63
CA LEU A 10 -38.20 53.28 1.94
C LEU A 10 -37.92 51.75 1.87
N LEU A 11 -38.45 51.05 0.86
CA LEU A 11 -38.20 49.63 0.67
C LEU A 11 -36.79 49.35 0.10
N ALA A 12 -36.22 50.31 -0.63
CA ALA A 12 -34.86 50.15 -1.17
C ALA A 12 -33.75 50.40 -0.13
N LEU A 13 -34.01 51.15 0.94
CA LEU A 13 -33.04 51.38 2.03
C LEU A 13 -32.98 50.20 3.03
N SER A 14 -33.97 49.33 3.12
CA SER A 14 -34.00 48.20 4.04
C SER A 14 -33.23 46.97 3.52
N ALA A 15 -32.88 46.94 2.21
CA ALA A 15 -32.11 45.81 1.65
C ALA A 15 -30.57 45.96 1.76
N ALA A 16 -30.08 47.12 2.20
CA ALA A 16 -28.63 47.37 2.31
C ALA A 16 -28.03 47.11 3.71
N ALA A 17 -28.84 46.67 4.67
CA ALA A 17 -28.40 46.52 6.08
C ALA A 17 -28.11 45.12 6.55
N CYS A 18 -28.00 44.13 5.66
CA CYS A 18 -27.66 42.74 6.03
C CYS A 18 -26.37 42.23 5.41
N ALA A 19 -25.39 43.10 5.16
CA ALA A 19 -24.00 42.66 5.10
C ALA A 19 -23.43 42.61 6.53
N GLY A 20 -24.05 41.80 7.39
CA GLY A 20 -23.52 41.48 8.69
C GLY A 20 -22.18 40.80 8.48
N VAL A 21 -21.14 41.42 9.01
CA VAL A 21 -19.82 40.77 9.24
C VAL A 21 -20.16 39.40 9.82
N GLN A 22 -19.98 38.33 9.02
CA GLN A 22 -20.08 36.97 9.56
C GLN A 22 -19.09 36.90 10.72
N PRO A 23 -19.54 36.59 11.95
CA PRO A 23 -18.59 36.38 13.02
C PRO A 23 -17.63 35.29 12.53
N ILE A 24 -16.35 35.62 12.48
CA ILE A 24 -15.28 34.64 12.28
C ILE A 24 -15.54 33.60 13.35
N SER A 25 -16.11 32.44 12.96
CA SER A 25 -16.31 31.33 13.88
C SER A 25 -14.98 31.07 14.55
N PRO A 26 -14.88 31.15 15.89
CA PRO A 26 -13.62 30.88 16.57
C PRO A 26 -13.24 29.45 16.21
N GLY A 27 -12.25 29.35 15.34
CA GLY A 27 -11.60 28.19 14.77
C GLY A 27 -12.39 26.89 14.85
N ALA A 28 -12.99 26.47 13.75
CA ALA A 28 -13.22 25.04 13.57
C ALA A 28 -11.92 24.35 14.00
N PRO A 29 -11.96 23.37 14.91
CA PRO A 29 -10.75 22.73 15.39
C PRO A 29 -9.94 22.36 14.16
N ARG A 30 -8.73 22.95 13.99
CA ARG A 30 -7.84 22.61 12.89
C ARG A 30 -7.74 21.10 12.98
N ARG A 31 -8.31 20.39 12.02
CA ARG A 31 -8.10 18.95 11.89
C ARG A 31 -6.61 18.78 12.02
N LYS A 32 -6.16 18.17 13.11
CA LYS A 32 -4.73 17.86 13.27
C LYS A 32 -4.37 17.12 11.99
N GLN A 33 -3.49 17.74 11.19
CA GLN A 33 -2.98 17.05 10.01
C GLN A 33 -2.46 15.70 10.50
N PRO A 34 -2.80 14.59 9.83
CA PRO A 34 -2.26 13.29 10.23
C PRO A 34 -0.75 13.39 10.30
N LEU A 35 -0.17 12.80 11.35
CA LEU A 35 1.28 12.76 11.49
C LEU A 35 1.88 12.15 10.22
N TYR A 36 2.90 12.80 9.70
CA TYR A 36 3.62 12.34 8.51
C TYR A 36 5.10 12.12 8.88
N PRO A 37 5.75 11.03 8.42
CA PRO A 37 5.18 9.95 7.62
C PRO A 37 4.10 9.16 8.36
N VAL A 38 3.24 8.46 7.61
CA VAL A 38 2.20 7.62 8.20
C VAL A 38 2.83 6.34 8.70
N VAL A 39 2.66 6.02 9.98
CA VAL A 39 3.34 4.88 10.61
C VAL A 39 2.37 3.74 10.88
N LEU A 40 2.81 2.53 10.53
CA LEU A 40 2.24 1.26 10.97
C LEU A 40 3.23 0.62 11.94
N ALA A 41 2.87 0.59 13.21
CA ALA A 41 3.66 -0.11 14.22
C ALA A 41 3.25 -1.58 14.33
N ASP A 42 4.16 -2.40 14.82
CA ASP A 42 3.83 -3.76 15.23
C ASP A 42 2.79 -3.72 16.38
N LYS A 43 1.83 -4.66 16.31
CA LYS A 43 0.76 -4.80 17.30
C LYS A 43 0.63 -6.26 17.70
N PRO A 44 0.87 -6.62 18.97
CA PRO A 44 0.71 -8.00 19.45
C PRO A 44 -0.67 -8.60 19.12
N GLN A 45 -1.73 -7.80 19.19
CA GLN A 45 -3.10 -8.24 18.87
C GLN A 45 -3.24 -8.70 17.41
N ARG A 46 -2.47 -8.10 16.48
CA ARG A 46 -2.47 -8.53 15.07
C ARG A 46 -1.82 -9.90 14.94
N THR A 47 -0.68 -10.11 15.57
CA THR A 47 0.01 -11.40 15.60
C THR A 47 -0.85 -12.50 16.23
N GLU A 48 -1.57 -12.20 17.30
CA GLU A 48 -2.49 -13.13 17.95
C GLU A 48 -3.68 -13.49 17.03
N ALA A 49 -4.29 -12.50 16.36
CA ALA A 49 -5.38 -12.73 15.41
C ALA A 49 -4.93 -13.63 14.24
N VAL A 50 -3.74 -13.40 13.71
CA VAL A 50 -3.14 -14.21 12.64
C VAL A 50 -2.82 -15.63 13.13
N SER A 51 -2.28 -15.78 14.32
CA SER A 51 -2.01 -17.10 14.93
C SER A 51 -3.30 -17.90 15.12
N THR A 52 -4.38 -17.23 15.52
CA THR A 52 -5.70 -17.85 15.64
C THR A 52 -6.24 -18.28 14.28
N ALA A 53 -6.17 -17.42 13.26
CA ALA A 53 -6.58 -17.74 11.89
C ALA A 53 -5.76 -18.91 11.32
N TRP A 54 -4.47 -18.95 11.59
CA TRP A 54 -3.60 -20.05 11.21
C TRP A 54 -4.04 -21.37 11.85
N ALA A 55 -4.28 -21.38 13.16
CA ALA A 55 -4.75 -22.58 13.86
C ALA A 55 -6.11 -23.07 13.31
N GLN A 56 -7.01 -22.16 12.97
CA GLN A 56 -8.28 -22.51 12.32
C GLN A 56 -8.07 -23.14 10.95
N LEU A 57 -7.19 -22.57 10.11
CA LEU A 57 -6.85 -23.11 8.79
C LEU A 57 -6.32 -24.55 8.90
N ILE A 58 -5.33 -24.78 9.77
CA ILE A 58 -4.73 -26.09 9.98
C ILE A 58 -5.77 -27.12 10.44
N ASN A 59 -6.65 -26.75 11.34
CA ASN A 59 -7.72 -27.63 11.82
C ASN A 59 -8.74 -27.94 10.72
N GLN A 60 -9.19 -26.95 9.94
CA GLN A 60 -10.15 -27.13 8.85
C GLN A 60 -9.60 -28.03 7.75
N GLN A 61 -8.31 -27.94 7.47
CA GLN A 61 -7.63 -28.77 6.47
C GLN A 61 -7.22 -30.15 6.99
N GLY A 62 -7.48 -30.46 8.26
CA GLY A 62 -7.14 -31.75 8.88
C GLY A 62 -5.64 -32.00 8.96
N ILE A 63 -4.82 -30.96 8.99
CA ILE A 63 -3.36 -31.06 9.06
C ILE A 63 -2.95 -31.41 10.48
N SER A 64 -2.25 -32.54 10.64
CA SER A 64 -1.79 -33.01 11.94
C SER A 64 -0.60 -32.20 12.45
N GLY A 65 -0.44 -32.16 13.77
CA GLY A 65 0.58 -31.35 14.43
C GLY A 65 0.12 -29.89 14.59
N LYS A 66 1.00 -29.05 15.04
CA LYS A 66 0.77 -27.60 15.15
C LYS A 66 1.93 -26.88 14.46
N PRO A 67 1.97 -26.92 13.12
CA PRO A 67 3.05 -26.28 12.39
C PRO A 67 3.09 -24.78 12.72
N ALA A 68 4.27 -24.29 13.04
CA ALA A 68 4.46 -22.87 13.28
C ALA A 68 4.49 -22.12 11.96
N VAL A 69 3.78 -21.00 11.88
CA VAL A 69 3.81 -20.09 10.73
C VAL A 69 4.88 -19.02 10.93
N THR A 70 5.59 -18.71 9.85
CA THR A 70 6.50 -17.56 9.83
C THR A 70 5.72 -16.34 9.35
N LEU A 71 5.74 -15.26 10.15
CA LEU A 71 5.04 -14.03 9.85
C LEU A 71 5.99 -12.92 9.41
N GLN A 72 5.48 -12.01 8.62
CA GLN A 72 6.15 -10.76 8.28
C GLN A 72 6.25 -9.87 9.52
N PRO A 73 7.38 -9.21 9.74
CA PRO A 73 7.47 -8.18 10.77
C PRO A 73 6.47 -7.05 10.48
N VAL A 74 5.95 -6.40 11.49
CA VAL A 74 5.04 -5.24 11.44
C VAL A 74 3.65 -5.57 10.86
N THR A 75 3.55 -6.15 9.66
CA THR A 75 2.25 -6.49 9.05
C THR A 75 1.62 -7.71 9.68
N ALA A 76 2.43 -8.60 10.27
CA ALA A 76 2.06 -9.90 10.82
C ALA A 76 1.31 -10.81 9.81
N THR A 77 1.49 -10.59 8.51
CA THR A 77 0.95 -11.46 7.46
C THR A 77 1.83 -12.68 7.25
N ILE A 78 1.30 -13.72 6.62
CA ILE A 78 2.08 -14.94 6.35
C ILE A 78 3.27 -14.66 5.44
N ARG A 79 4.47 -15.01 5.90
CA ARG A 79 5.71 -14.84 5.13
C ARG A 79 5.93 -16.00 4.16
N SER A 80 5.67 -17.22 4.62
CA SER A 80 5.78 -18.45 3.82
C SER A 80 5.01 -19.58 4.47
N LEU A 81 4.58 -20.55 3.67
CA LEU A 81 4.06 -21.82 4.19
C LEU A 81 5.21 -22.64 4.78
N PRO A 82 5.00 -23.30 5.94
CA PRO A 82 5.90 -24.34 6.42
C PRO A 82 5.93 -25.54 5.45
N ASP A 83 7.08 -26.18 5.30
CA ASP A 83 7.28 -27.32 4.37
C ASP A 83 6.30 -28.47 4.62
N ASN A 84 5.96 -28.73 5.90
CA ASN A 84 5.02 -29.77 6.28
C ASN A 84 3.54 -29.39 6.08
N VAL A 85 3.26 -28.19 5.58
CA VAL A 85 1.92 -27.71 5.21
C VAL A 85 1.79 -27.54 3.71
N ALA A 86 2.88 -27.23 3.03
CA ALA A 86 2.90 -27.10 1.57
C ALA A 86 2.36 -28.37 0.89
N GLY A 87 1.39 -28.22 -0.01
CA GLY A 87 0.71 -29.33 -0.67
C GLY A 87 -0.36 -30.06 0.16
N HIS A 88 -0.59 -29.68 1.41
CA HIS A 88 -1.68 -30.19 2.26
C HIS A 88 -2.82 -29.19 2.47
N LEU A 89 -2.64 -27.97 2.00
CA LEU A 89 -3.64 -26.90 2.00
C LEU A 89 -4.30 -26.86 0.62
N TYR A 90 -5.62 -26.72 0.57
CA TYR A 90 -6.37 -26.74 -0.68
C TYR A 90 -7.14 -25.43 -0.90
N LEU A 91 -7.14 -24.96 -2.13
CA LEU A 91 -8.08 -23.96 -2.58
C LEU A 91 -9.52 -24.51 -2.52
N PRO A 92 -10.54 -23.70 -2.14
CA PRO A 92 -11.94 -24.11 -2.12
C PRO A 92 -12.36 -24.67 -3.47
N LYS A 93 -13.07 -25.80 -3.47
CA LYS A 93 -13.63 -26.36 -4.71
C LYS A 93 -14.78 -25.49 -5.21
N VAL A 94 -14.74 -25.16 -6.50
CA VAL A 94 -15.82 -24.51 -7.22
C VAL A 94 -16.22 -25.41 -8.38
N GLY A 95 -17.53 -25.57 -8.60
CA GLY A 95 -18.05 -26.44 -9.66
C GLY A 95 -17.98 -27.94 -9.35
N THR A 96 -18.42 -28.76 -10.31
CA THR A 96 -18.47 -30.20 -10.21
C THR A 96 -17.30 -30.94 -10.87
N PRO A 97 -16.67 -30.45 -11.96
CA PRO A 97 -15.56 -31.11 -12.63
C PRO A 97 -14.36 -31.38 -11.71
N ALA A 98 -13.58 -32.41 -12.06
CA ALA A 98 -12.35 -32.73 -11.34
C ALA A 98 -11.30 -31.59 -11.47
N GLN A 99 -11.22 -30.98 -12.65
CA GLN A 99 -10.41 -29.79 -12.91
C GLN A 99 -11.33 -28.59 -13.04
N MET A 100 -10.97 -27.51 -12.34
CA MET A 100 -11.68 -26.24 -12.43
C MET A 100 -11.32 -25.54 -13.75
N SER A 101 -12.32 -24.93 -14.37
CA SER A 101 -12.12 -23.96 -15.45
C SER A 101 -11.34 -22.74 -14.94
N GLU A 102 -10.93 -21.88 -15.84
CA GLU A 102 -10.26 -20.61 -15.47
C GLU A 102 -11.16 -19.73 -14.59
N GLU A 103 -12.44 -19.64 -14.91
CA GLU A 103 -13.41 -18.86 -14.15
C GLU A 103 -13.67 -19.46 -12.75
N GLU A 104 -13.81 -20.78 -12.66
CA GLU A 104 -13.94 -21.48 -11.37
C GLU A 104 -12.66 -21.33 -10.53
N THR A 105 -11.49 -21.31 -11.16
CA THR A 105 -10.21 -21.08 -10.49
C THR A 105 -10.15 -19.66 -9.90
N ARG A 106 -10.57 -18.64 -10.66
CA ARG A 106 -10.65 -17.25 -10.15
C ARG A 106 -11.61 -17.13 -8.97
N GLU A 107 -12.78 -17.77 -9.06
CA GLU A 107 -13.74 -17.77 -7.95
C GLU A 107 -13.21 -18.55 -6.74
N SER A 108 -12.51 -19.64 -6.93
CA SER A 108 -11.84 -20.40 -5.88
C SER A 108 -10.80 -19.56 -5.14
N LEU A 109 -9.94 -18.85 -5.89
CA LEU A 109 -8.96 -17.92 -5.34
C LEU A 109 -9.63 -16.77 -4.58
N ARG A 110 -10.70 -16.20 -5.14
CA ARG A 110 -11.46 -15.13 -4.47
C ARG A 110 -12.03 -15.59 -3.12
N ARG A 111 -12.59 -16.80 -3.06
CA ARG A 111 -13.09 -17.39 -1.80
C ARG A 111 -11.95 -17.62 -0.81
N PHE A 112 -10.85 -18.18 -1.27
CA PHE A 112 -9.67 -18.40 -0.44
C PHE A 112 -9.14 -17.10 0.18
N LEU A 113 -8.98 -16.05 -0.63
CA LEU A 113 -8.53 -14.75 -0.16
C LEU A 113 -9.46 -14.14 0.89
N ASN A 114 -10.78 -14.27 0.71
CA ASN A 114 -11.76 -13.74 1.66
C ASN A 114 -11.81 -14.55 2.96
N GLU A 115 -11.73 -15.87 2.86
CA GLU A 115 -11.77 -16.75 4.03
C GLU A 115 -10.56 -16.55 4.92
N TRP A 116 -9.38 -16.34 4.34
CA TRP A 116 -8.10 -16.22 5.05
C TRP A 116 -7.57 -14.78 5.14
N LYS A 117 -8.44 -13.79 5.01
CA LYS A 117 -8.07 -12.37 5.05
C LYS A 117 -7.26 -11.97 6.28
N ALA A 118 -7.53 -12.54 7.43
CA ALA A 118 -6.76 -12.26 8.65
C ALA A 118 -5.30 -12.71 8.53
N LEU A 119 -5.04 -13.87 7.91
CA LEU A 119 -3.73 -14.41 7.64
C LEU A 119 -2.99 -13.64 6.52
N LEU A 120 -3.74 -13.18 5.54
CA LEU A 120 -3.21 -12.48 4.36
C LEU A 120 -3.06 -10.97 4.55
N GLY A 121 -3.80 -10.36 5.48
CA GLY A 121 -3.77 -8.93 5.77
C GLY A 121 -4.60 -8.07 4.80
N ALA A 122 -5.31 -8.68 3.85
CA ALA A 122 -6.18 -8.00 2.89
C ALA A 122 -7.37 -8.87 2.50
N GLU A 123 -8.45 -8.22 2.06
CA GLU A 123 -9.63 -8.87 1.49
C GLU A 123 -9.54 -8.87 -0.05
N SER A 124 -10.22 -9.84 -0.68
CA SER A 124 -10.22 -9.96 -2.16
C SER A 124 -10.57 -8.65 -2.90
N PRO A 125 -11.53 -7.82 -2.45
CA PRO A 125 -11.81 -6.55 -3.13
C PRO A 125 -10.66 -5.53 -3.08
N GLN A 126 -9.74 -5.68 -2.13
CA GLN A 126 -8.56 -4.82 -1.99
C GLN A 126 -7.38 -5.28 -2.87
N LEU A 127 -7.50 -6.45 -3.49
CA LEU A 127 -6.46 -7.10 -4.26
C LEU A 127 -6.82 -7.13 -5.74
N SER A 128 -5.87 -6.79 -6.59
CA SER A 128 -5.98 -6.91 -8.05
C SER A 128 -4.99 -7.96 -8.53
N LEU A 129 -5.48 -8.93 -9.30
CA LEU A 129 -4.62 -9.88 -9.99
C LEU A 129 -3.80 -9.13 -11.05
N VAL A 130 -2.48 -9.14 -10.90
CA VAL A 130 -1.56 -8.44 -11.81
C VAL A 130 -0.84 -9.39 -12.75
N ASN A 131 -0.66 -10.64 -12.34
CA ASN A 131 -0.03 -11.65 -13.19
C ASN A 131 -0.51 -13.05 -12.82
N GLU A 132 -0.65 -13.93 -13.83
CA GLU A 132 -0.87 -15.36 -13.69
C GLU A 132 0.11 -16.07 -14.63
N THR A 133 0.87 -17.01 -14.10
CA THR A 133 1.84 -17.80 -14.87
C THR A 133 1.53 -19.28 -14.70
N THR A 134 1.49 -20.02 -15.80
CA THR A 134 1.46 -21.49 -15.78
C THR A 134 2.89 -21.99 -15.97
N ASN A 135 3.38 -22.73 -15.00
CA ASN A 135 4.72 -23.29 -15.00
C ASN A 135 4.80 -24.58 -15.84
N ALA A 136 6.01 -25.01 -16.20
CA ALA A 136 6.23 -26.20 -17.02
C ALA A 136 5.73 -27.50 -16.35
N ASP A 137 5.64 -27.54 -15.01
CA ASP A 137 5.09 -28.65 -14.23
C ASP A 137 3.57 -28.64 -14.11
N GLY A 138 2.89 -27.71 -14.79
CA GLY A 138 1.44 -27.51 -14.76
C GLY A 138 0.92 -26.76 -13.54
N THR A 139 1.79 -26.38 -12.62
CA THR A 139 1.38 -25.51 -11.50
C THR A 139 1.11 -24.10 -11.98
N LYS A 140 0.26 -23.37 -11.27
CA LYS A 140 -0.03 -21.96 -11.52
C LYS A 140 0.51 -21.10 -10.39
N THR A 141 1.07 -19.96 -10.76
CA THR A 141 1.45 -18.90 -9.81
C THR A 141 0.65 -17.66 -10.12
N VAL A 142 -0.02 -17.12 -9.11
CA VAL A 142 -0.81 -15.88 -9.21
C VAL A 142 -0.22 -14.82 -8.30
N PHE A 143 -0.13 -13.60 -8.82
CA PHE A 143 0.42 -12.44 -8.15
C PHE A 143 -0.67 -11.38 -8.02
N TYR A 144 -0.94 -10.97 -6.79
CA TYR A 144 -1.88 -9.90 -6.50
C TYR A 144 -1.14 -8.69 -5.94
N GLU A 145 -1.62 -7.51 -6.29
CA GLU A 145 -1.23 -6.24 -5.67
C GLU A 145 -2.42 -5.61 -4.95
N GLN A 146 -2.13 -5.03 -3.80
CA GLN A 146 -3.11 -4.30 -3.02
C GLN A 146 -3.33 -2.91 -3.62
N ARG A 147 -4.58 -2.58 -3.95
CA ARG A 147 -4.95 -1.36 -4.66
C ARG A 147 -6.05 -0.51 -4.00
N PRO A 148 -6.03 -0.30 -2.69
CA PRO A 148 -6.89 0.71 -2.09
C PRO A 148 -6.27 2.12 -2.20
N PHE A 149 -5.04 2.24 -2.72
CA PHE A 149 -4.28 3.49 -2.69
C PHE A 149 -4.51 4.35 -3.92
N GLY A 150 -4.69 5.66 -3.72
CA GLY A 150 -4.86 6.62 -4.81
C GLY A 150 -3.60 6.86 -5.65
N TYR A 151 -2.44 6.42 -5.14
CA TYR A 151 -1.15 6.43 -5.83
C TYR A 151 -0.61 5.01 -5.92
N PRO A 152 0.19 4.68 -6.96
CA PRO A 152 0.83 3.36 -7.05
C PRO A 152 1.68 3.06 -5.83
N LEU A 153 1.56 1.84 -5.31
CA LEU A 153 2.43 1.34 -4.26
C LEU A 153 3.74 0.82 -4.88
N ARG A 154 4.87 1.09 -4.25
CA ARG A 154 6.19 0.62 -4.68
C ARG A 154 6.88 -0.20 -3.61
N GLY A 155 7.94 -0.88 -4.01
CA GLY A 155 8.71 -1.75 -3.11
C GLY A 155 8.09 -3.14 -2.94
N GLU A 156 8.33 -3.75 -1.79
CA GLU A 156 8.01 -5.18 -1.57
C GLU A 156 6.69 -5.41 -0.85
N TYR A 157 6.04 -4.35 -0.38
CA TYR A 157 4.79 -4.45 0.38
C TYR A 157 3.56 -4.38 -0.52
N GLY A 158 2.42 -4.85 0.03
CA GLY A 158 1.14 -4.84 -0.66
C GLY A 158 0.97 -5.94 -1.70
N LYS A 159 1.66 -7.08 -1.53
CA LYS A 159 1.63 -8.21 -2.47
C LYS A 159 1.09 -9.47 -1.80
N VAL A 160 0.43 -10.31 -2.59
CA VAL A 160 0.05 -11.66 -2.20
C VAL A 160 0.39 -12.59 -3.35
N ASP A 161 1.19 -13.62 -3.05
CA ASP A 161 1.64 -14.61 -4.03
C ASP A 161 1.12 -15.98 -3.64
N ILE A 162 0.51 -16.70 -4.59
CA ILE A 162 -0.04 -18.04 -4.38
C ILE A 162 0.41 -18.93 -5.52
N ARG A 163 1.10 -20.04 -5.21
CA ARG A 163 1.37 -21.12 -6.17
C ARG A 163 0.55 -22.35 -5.81
N PHE A 164 -0.12 -22.92 -6.77
CA PHE A 164 -0.98 -24.08 -6.57
C PHE A 164 -0.92 -25.06 -7.74
N ALA A 165 -1.19 -26.33 -7.45
CA ALA A 165 -1.23 -27.41 -8.41
C ALA A 165 -2.61 -27.52 -9.09
N PRO A 166 -2.73 -28.22 -10.25
CA PRO A 166 -4.02 -28.42 -10.94
C PRO A 166 -5.09 -29.10 -10.07
N ASP A 167 -4.69 -29.89 -9.08
CA ASP A 167 -5.55 -30.53 -8.09
C ASP A 167 -5.90 -29.61 -6.89
N ARG A 168 -5.63 -28.31 -7.00
CA ARG A 168 -5.92 -27.26 -6.03
C ARG A 168 -5.01 -27.21 -4.79
N ARG A 169 -3.99 -28.08 -4.68
CA ARG A 169 -3.06 -28.02 -3.58
C ARG A 169 -2.27 -26.73 -3.64
N VAL A 170 -2.28 -25.98 -2.55
CA VAL A 170 -1.45 -24.78 -2.39
C VAL A 170 -0.04 -25.22 -2.01
N LEU A 171 0.93 -24.83 -2.81
CA LEU A 171 2.34 -25.19 -2.67
C LEU A 171 3.13 -24.05 -2.03
N GLU A 172 2.80 -22.82 -2.37
CA GLU A 172 3.42 -21.62 -1.81
C GLU A 172 2.35 -20.57 -1.54
N LEU A 173 2.52 -19.85 -0.46
CA LEU A 173 1.67 -18.73 -0.06
C LEU A 173 2.52 -17.74 0.69
N SER A 174 2.53 -16.50 0.24
CA SER A 174 3.15 -15.39 0.93
C SER A 174 2.30 -14.14 0.82
N SER A 175 2.41 -13.28 1.82
CA SER A 175 1.73 -11.99 1.82
C SER A 175 2.59 -10.92 2.48
N THR A 176 2.69 -9.79 1.83
CA THR A 176 3.21 -8.55 2.38
C THR A 176 2.12 -7.46 2.37
N ALA A 177 0.84 -7.87 2.30
CA ALA A 177 -0.27 -6.94 2.30
C ALA A 177 -0.27 -6.08 3.57
N ILE A 178 -0.72 -4.85 3.41
CA ILE A 178 -0.69 -3.81 4.43
C ILE A 178 -2.03 -3.80 5.15
N PRO A 179 -2.08 -4.18 6.42
CA PRO A 179 -3.30 -4.05 7.23
C PRO A 179 -3.62 -2.57 7.46
N ASP A 180 -4.88 -2.25 7.76
CA ASP A 180 -5.33 -0.87 7.97
C ASP A 180 -5.11 0.06 6.75
N SER A 181 -5.05 -0.49 5.54
CA SER A 181 -4.71 0.21 4.29
C SER A 181 -5.59 1.43 4.02
N GLU A 182 -6.89 1.38 4.34
CA GLU A 182 -7.83 2.50 4.18
C GLU A 182 -7.45 3.70 5.06
N ARG A 183 -7.04 3.46 6.31
CA ARG A 183 -6.57 4.52 7.21
C ARG A 183 -5.29 5.16 6.69
N ILE A 184 -4.36 4.34 6.21
CA ILE A 184 -3.08 4.80 5.65
C ILE A 184 -3.34 5.62 4.39
N GLN A 185 -4.19 5.12 3.49
CA GLN A 185 -4.59 5.83 2.28
C GLN A 185 -5.23 7.19 2.60
N ALA A 186 -6.19 7.22 3.51
CA ALA A 186 -6.87 8.47 3.88
C ALA A 186 -5.87 9.52 4.39
N ALA A 187 -4.89 9.09 5.19
CA ALA A 187 -3.85 9.98 5.71
C ALA A 187 -2.91 10.48 4.61
N LEU A 188 -2.48 9.61 3.68
CA LEU A 188 -1.61 9.99 2.57
C LEU A 188 -2.33 10.85 1.52
N THR A 189 -3.62 10.60 1.26
CA THR A 189 -4.42 11.45 0.36
C THR A 189 -4.61 12.85 0.92
N ALA A 190 -4.64 13.00 2.25
CA ALA A 190 -4.72 14.32 2.89
C ALA A 190 -3.37 15.07 2.88
N ALA A 191 -2.26 14.36 2.66
CA ALA A 191 -0.93 14.95 2.54
C ALA A 191 -0.77 15.59 1.16
N GLN A 192 -0.34 16.85 1.12
CA GLN A 192 -0.09 17.56 -0.13
C GLN A 192 1.41 17.68 -0.38
N PRO A 193 1.89 17.34 -1.59
CA PRO A 193 3.28 17.51 -1.95
C PRO A 193 3.74 18.97 -1.74
N VAL A 194 4.87 19.14 -1.09
CA VAL A 194 5.55 20.43 -0.94
C VAL A 194 6.61 20.59 -2.02
N VAL A 195 7.26 19.50 -2.39
CA VAL A 195 8.26 19.45 -3.46
C VAL A 195 7.56 19.27 -4.79
N LYS A 196 7.72 20.24 -5.69
CA LYS A 196 7.12 20.20 -7.02
C LYS A 196 8.01 19.44 -8.01
N ALA A 197 7.38 18.73 -8.95
CA ALA A 197 8.09 17.91 -9.92
C ALA A 197 9.14 18.69 -10.74
N GLU A 198 8.80 19.91 -11.15
CA GLU A 198 9.66 20.78 -11.96
C GLU A 198 10.91 21.29 -11.21
N GLU A 199 10.88 21.31 -9.88
CA GLU A 199 12.01 21.77 -9.04
C GLU A 199 13.03 20.64 -8.76
N ILE A 200 12.60 19.38 -8.89
CA ILE A 200 13.37 18.20 -8.49
C ILE A 200 14.72 18.10 -9.19
N PRO A 201 14.84 18.26 -10.52
CA PRO A 201 16.13 18.13 -11.18
C PRO A 201 17.17 19.12 -10.63
N THR A 202 16.77 20.38 -10.38
CA THR A 202 17.66 21.39 -9.81
C THR A 202 18.03 21.09 -8.35
N LYS A 203 17.10 20.59 -7.57
CA LYS A 203 17.32 20.27 -6.14
C LYS A 203 18.22 19.05 -5.95
N LEU A 204 18.22 18.11 -6.89
CA LEU A 204 19.00 16.88 -6.77
C LEU A 204 20.45 17.01 -7.23
N VAL A 205 20.79 17.92 -8.12
CA VAL A 205 22.17 18.13 -8.54
C VAL A 205 23.05 18.50 -7.36
N GLY A 206 24.15 17.78 -7.18
CA GLY A 206 25.07 17.92 -6.05
C GLY A 206 24.72 17.04 -4.84
N ARG A 207 23.56 16.37 -4.79
CA ARG A 207 23.23 15.44 -3.70
C ARG A 207 24.01 14.14 -3.84
N ALA A 208 24.50 13.64 -2.71
CA ALA A 208 25.10 12.32 -2.58
C ALA A 208 24.04 11.27 -2.31
N LEU A 209 24.06 10.18 -3.10
CA LEU A 209 23.22 9.01 -2.96
C LEU A 209 24.06 7.86 -2.41
N ASN A 210 23.65 7.28 -1.30
CA ASN A 210 24.25 6.05 -0.78
C ASN A 210 23.45 4.86 -1.31
N TYR A 211 24.13 3.90 -1.91
CA TYR A 211 23.54 2.66 -2.42
C TYR A 211 24.46 1.47 -2.14
N SER A 212 23.92 0.27 -2.26
CA SER A 212 24.66 -0.96 -2.08
C SER A 212 24.46 -1.86 -3.30
N ASP A 213 25.53 -2.50 -3.74
CA ASP A 213 25.50 -3.55 -4.76
C ASP A 213 26.28 -4.79 -4.30
N SER A 214 26.54 -5.73 -5.18
CA SER A 214 27.30 -6.95 -4.88
C SER A 214 28.75 -6.70 -4.44
N SER A 215 29.32 -5.52 -4.71
CA SER A 215 30.68 -5.12 -4.33
C SER A 215 30.75 -4.35 -3.01
N GLY A 216 29.60 -3.91 -2.46
CA GLY A 216 29.52 -3.24 -1.16
C GLY A 216 28.70 -1.95 -1.17
N GLN A 217 29.03 -1.07 -0.23
CA GLN A 217 28.40 0.25 -0.11
C GLN A 217 29.14 1.29 -0.92
N HIS A 218 28.41 2.11 -1.64
CA HIS A 218 28.90 3.14 -2.51
C HIS A 218 28.18 4.47 -2.29
N THR A 219 28.86 5.54 -2.71
CA THR A 219 28.27 6.88 -2.75
C THR A 219 28.40 7.42 -4.17
N TYR A 220 27.29 7.90 -4.71
CA TYR A 220 27.24 8.56 -6.03
C TYR A 220 26.72 9.97 -5.86
N THR A 221 27.42 10.96 -6.42
CA THR A 221 26.95 12.35 -6.41
C THR A 221 26.29 12.66 -7.76
N ILE A 222 25.04 13.11 -7.70
CA ILE A 222 24.27 13.51 -8.90
C ILE A 222 24.96 14.73 -9.51
N THR A 223 25.31 14.65 -10.78
CA THR A 223 25.98 15.72 -11.53
C THR A 223 25.04 16.33 -12.58
N SER A 224 25.43 17.41 -13.19
CA SER A 224 24.69 18.02 -14.32
C SER A 224 24.62 17.12 -15.56
N SER A 225 25.47 16.12 -15.66
CA SER A 225 25.44 15.11 -16.75
C SER A 225 24.48 13.94 -16.45
N THR A 226 24.01 13.80 -15.21
CA THR A 226 22.99 12.82 -14.82
C THR A 226 21.64 13.26 -15.37
N GLN A 227 21.02 12.43 -16.20
CA GLN A 227 19.67 12.71 -16.69
C GLN A 227 18.65 12.23 -15.66
N LEU A 228 17.78 13.15 -15.23
CA LEU A 228 16.73 12.91 -14.26
C LEU A 228 15.37 13.00 -14.94
N THR A 229 14.56 11.95 -14.81
CA THR A 229 13.19 11.92 -15.31
C THR A 229 12.22 11.65 -14.17
N VAL A 230 11.49 12.69 -13.76
CA VAL A 230 10.44 12.58 -12.76
C VAL A 230 9.25 11.86 -13.38
N GLN A 231 8.85 10.72 -12.82
CA GLN A 231 7.77 9.89 -13.34
C GLN A 231 6.41 10.28 -12.76
N GLN A 232 6.19 9.96 -11.51
CA GLN A 232 4.90 10.12 -10.84
C GLN A 232 5.06 10.14 -9.32
N LEU A 233 3.99 10.54 -8.64
CA LEU A 233 3.85 10.31 -7.20
C LEU A 233 3.47 8.87 -6.92
N VAL A 234 4.12 8.29 -5.92
CA VAL A 234 3.92 6.91 -5.47
C VAL A 234 3.86 6.86 -3.94
N ILE A 235 3.33 5.77 -3.41
CA ILE A 235 3.48 5.44 -1.99
C ILE A 235 4.67 4.49 -1.85
N TYR A 236 5.64 4.89 -1.05
CA TYR A 236 6.83 4.08 -0.75
C TYR A 236 6.85 3.68 0.73
N PRO A 237 6.60 2.40 1.06
CA PRO A 237 6.76 1.87 2.40
C PRO A 237 8.23 1.66 2.73
N ARG A 238 8.70 2.20 3.85
CA ARG A 238 10.06 2.06 4.36
C ARG A 238 10.04 1.33 5.70
N LEU A 239 10.72 0.18 5.78
CA LEU A 239 10.88 -0.54 7.04
C LEU A 239 11.98 0.14 7.87
N ILE A 240 11.62 0.53 9.08
CA ILE A 240 12.56 1.02 10.09
C ILE A 240 12.75 -0.07 11.13
N SER A 241 13.97 -0.60 11.19
CA SER A 241 14.36 -1.65 12.14
C SER A 241 15.24 -1.06 13.24
N ASN A 242 14.60 -0.44 14.23
CA ASN A 242 15.24 0.01 15.46
C ASN A 242 14.87 -0.96 16.59
N GLU A 243 14.70 -0.47 17.81
CA GLU A 243 14.27 -1.26 18.98
C GLU A 243 12.88 -1.90 18.76
N SER A 244 12.00 -1.25 17.99
CA SER A 244 10.74 -1.82 17.53
C SER A 244 10.60 -1.60 16.02
N ALA A 245 10.32 -2.67 15.28
CA ALA A 245 10.10 -2.59 13.84
C ALA A 245 8.83 -1.76 13.54
N THR A 246 8.96 -0.79 12.64
CA THR A 246 7.84 0.02 12.15
C THR A 246 7.91 0.14 10.64
N LEU A 247 6.76 0.33 10.00
CA LEU A 247 6.66 0.59 8.58
C LEU A 247 6.16 2.01 8.39
N GLU A 248 7.00 2.85 7.80
CA GLU A 248 6.67 4.22 7.44
C GLU A 248 6.19 4.27 5.99
N PHE A 249 5.09 4.99 5.76
CA PHE A 249 4.54 5.21 4.43
C PHE A 249 4.80 6.64 4.01
N HIS A 250 5.52 6.80 2.93
CA HIS A 250 5.89 8.08 2.36
C HIS A 250 5.15 8.31 1.05
N LEU A 251 4.69 9.53 0.81
CA LEU A 251 4.33 10.00 -0.52
C LEU A 251 5.61 10.48 -1.20
N ALA A 252 6.03 9.83 -2.26
CA ALA A 252 7.33 10.05 -2.85
C ALA A 252 7.24 10.30 -4.36
N TRP A 253 8.14 11.09 -4.90
CA TRP A 253 8.39 11.17 -6.32
C TRP A 253 9.28 10.00 -6.75
N GLU A 254 8.81 9.25 -7.74
CA GLU A 254 9.59 8.21 -8.44
C GLU A 254 10.40 8.90 -9.52
N ILE A 255 11.73 8.78 -9.48
CA ILE A 255 12.65 9.49 -10.37
C ILE A 255 13.61 8.47 -10.98
N ASN A 256 13.60 8.40 -12.31
CA ASN A 256 14.54 7.58 -13.05
C ASN A 256 15.83 8.36 -13.33
N LEU A 257 16.97 7.68 -13.19
CA LEU A 257 18.28 8.20 -13.50
C LEU A 257 18.86 7.48 -14.71
N THR A 258 19.44 8.25 -15.63
CA THR A 258 20.24 7.73 -16.74
C THR A 258 21.64 8.32 -16.64
N ASN A 259 22.64 7.57 -17.07
CA ASN A 259 24.06 7.89 -16.89
C ASN A 259 24.48 7.94 -15.40
N ALA A 260 23.90 7.03 -14.60
CA ALA A 260 24.20 6.87 -13.18
C ALA A 260 24.29 5.38 -12.82
N PRO A 261 25.02 5.01 -11.76
CA PRO A 261 25.10 3.62 -11.30
C PRO A 261 23.77 3.12 -10.69
N VAL A 262 22.93 4.03 -10.23
CA VAL A 262 21.58 3.77 -9.71
C VAL A 262 20.53 4.16 -10.74
N LYS A 263 19.43 3.41 -10.81
CA LYS A 263 18.42 3.60 -11.86
C LYS A 263 17.18 4.35 -11.39
N VAL A 264 16.81 4.18 -10.13
CA VAL A 264 15.60 4.77 -9.56
C VAL A 264 15.91 5.32 -8.17
N ILE A 265 15.40 6.49 -7.88
CA ILE A 265 15.35 7.02 -6.52
C ILE A 265 13.94 7.44 -6.17
N TYR A 266 13.63 7.39 -4.87
CA TYR A 266 12.39 7.88 -4.31
C TYR A 266 12.67 9.07 -3.41
N LEU A 267 12.14 10.23 -3.80
CA LEU A 267 12.27 11.48 -3.07
C LEU A 267 10.97 11.78 -2.32
N ASP A 268 11.03 11.89 -1.00
CA ASP A 268 9.87 12.27 -0.20
C ASP A 268 9.31 13.62 -0.67
N ALA A 269 8.03 13.61 -1.04
CA ALA A 269 7.36 14.78 -1.61
C ALA A 269 7.02 15.87 -0.59
N LEU A 270 7.11 15.57 0.73
CA LEU A 270 6.82 16.51 1.81
C LEU A 270 8.08 16.94 2.56
N GLN A 271 9.06 16.06 2.72
CA GLN A 271 10.26 16.28 3.54
C GLN A 271 11.52 16.57 2.72
N ASP A 272 11.48 16.43 1.39
CA ASP A 272 12.63 16.64 0.48
C ASP A 272 13.84 15.75 0.83
N GLU A 273 13.57 14.51 1.31
CA GLU A 273 14.57 13.51 1.65
C GLU A 273 14.57 12.37 0.61
N VAL A 274 15.74 11.87 0.22
CA VAL A 274 15.83 10.63 -0.58
C VAL A 274 15.63 9.44 0.36
N ILE A 275 14.50 8.77 0.22
CA ILE A 275 14.07 7.69 1.11
C ILE A 275 14.48 6.29 0.64
N ALA A 276 14.76 6.14 -0.67
CA ALA A 276 15.28 4.90 -1.23
C ALA A 276 16.05 5.15 -2.52
N VAL A 277 17.03 4.27 -2.78
CA VAL A 277 17.91 4.26 -3.95
C VAL A 277 18.00 2.82 -4.46
N LEU A 278 17.69 2.60 -5.78
CA LEU A 278 17.63 1.28 -6.42
C LEU A 278 18.44 1.20 -7.72
#